data_682f2d5026e22daf989486738777f72d
#
_entry.id   682f2d5026e22daf989486738777f72d
#
_cell.length_a   1.000
_cell.length_b   1.000
_cell.length_c   1.000
_cell.angle_alpha   90.00
_cell.angle_beta   90.00
_cell.angle_gamma   90.00
#
_symmetry.space_group_name_H-M   'P 1'
#
loop_
_entity.id
_entity.type
_entity.pdbx_description
1 polymer ?
#
loop_
_entity_poly.entity_id
_entity_poly.type
_entity_poly.pdbx_seq_one_letter_code
_entity_poly.pdbx_strand_id
1 'polypeptide(L)'
;MKKISLIFAALSALFLISCGSTKVDRYEADSDVKDLSGYWNENDIKQVCDELITDCISSPRVAGFNAKNGRDPVAIIGKISNKSSEHIDTAMVAKRFQTAIINSGVMEFVADSEQRQALREEKADQAENAYDTAKSIGNETAADFMVQGTVLSHVDEEGREAVRSYQVDAQLIDIETNKIIWQGEKTIRKYVKKASKKL
;
A
#
# COMPACT_ATOMS: atom_id res chain seq x y z
N MET A 1 -57.88 9.16 -34.46
CA MET A 1 -57.49 8.52 -33.20
C MET A 1 -56.47 7.37 -33.39
N LYS A 2 -56.60 6.48 -34.37
CA LYS A 2 -55.67 5.34 -34.60
C LYS A 2 -54.22 5.75 -34.96
N LYS A 3 -54.00 6.89 -35.64
CA LYS A 3 -52.65 7.37 -36.02
C LYS A 3 -51.85 7.98 -34.83
N ILE A 4 -52.54 8.57 -33.85
CA ILE A 4 -51.93 9.16 -32.64
C ILE A 4 -51.46 8.04 -31.69
N SER A 5 -52.23 6.94 -31.62
CA SER A 5 -51.89 5.78 -30.78
C SER A 5 -50.64 5.04 -31.28
N LEU A 6 -50.42 5.00 -32.62
CA LEU A 6 -49.23 4.41 -33.20
C LEU A 6 -47.97 5.22 -32.96
N ILE A 7 -48.07 6.55 -32.93
CA ILE A 7 -46.93 7.44 -32.61
C ILE A 7 -46.50 7.31 -31.16
N PHE A 8 -47.48 7.18 -30.22
CA PHE A 8 -47.18 6.97 -28.83
C PHE A 8 -46.55 5.62 -28.54
N ALA A 9 -46.97 4.55 -29.25
CA ALA A 9 -46.36 3.23 -29.14
C ALA A 9 -44.94 3.16 -29.72
N ALA A 10 -44.66 3.92 -30.79
CA ALA A 10 -43.31 4.00 -31.36
C ALA A 10 -42.35 4.83 -30.46
N LEU A 11 -42.85 5.88 -29.76
CA LEU A 11 -42.02 6.71 -28.85
C LEU A 11 -41.69 5.96 -27.56
N SER A 12 -42.57 5.08 -27.04
CA SER A 12 -42.30 4.28 -25.84
C SER A 12 -41.31 3.13 -26.10
N ALA A 13 -41.15 2.67 -27.32
CA ALA A 13 -40.18 1.62 -27.70
C ALA A 13 -38.72 2.14 -27.73
N LEU A 14 -38.51 3.46 -27.85
CA LEU A 14 -37.15 4.06 -27.87
C LEU A 14 -36.49 4.15 -26.49
N PHE A 15 -37.24 3.98 -25.40
CA PHE A 15 -36.70 4.08 -24.06
C PHE A 15 -36.14 2.76 -23.47
N LEU A 16 -36.20 1.65 -24.19
CA LEU A 16 -35.78 0.34 -23.68
C LEU A 16 -34.35 -0.09 -24.10
N ILE A 17 -33.61 0.77 -24.78
CA ILE A 17 -32.24 0.40 -25.23
C ILE A 17 -31.22 1.20 -24.43
N SER A 18 -31.13 0.99 -23.13
CA SER A 18 -29.96 1.44 -22.34
C SER A 18 -29.73 0.52 -21.16
N CYS A 19 -29.47 -0.75 -21.41
CA CYS A 19 -28.76 -1.60 -20.48
C CYS A 19 -27.33 -1.79 -21.02
N GLY A 20 -26.45 -0.85 -20.75
CA GLY A 20 -25.03 -1.07 -20.90
C GLY A 20 -24.60 -2.13 -19.89
N SER A 21 -24.23 -3.33 -20.36
CA SER A 21 -23.66 -4.36 -19.48
C SER A 21 -22.25 -3.92 -19.06
N THR A 22 -22.01 -3.83 -17.76
CA THR A 22 -20.66 -3.66 -17.21
C THR A 22 -19.88 -4.95 -17.48
N LYS A 23 -18.79 -4.85 -18.25
CA LYS A 23 -17.86 -5.94 -18.46
C LYS A 23 -16.75 -5.88 -17.43
N VAL A 24 -16.54 -6.97 -16.71
CA VAL A 24 -15.45 -7.10 -15.71
C VAL A 24 -14.49 -8.17 -16.21
N ASP A 25 -13.28 -7.76 -16.49
CA ASP A 25 -12.17 -8.67 -16.82
C ASP A 25 -11.25 -8.77 -15.59
N ARG A 26 -10.76 -9.99 -15.31
CA ARG A 26 -9.76 -10.23 -14.27
C ARG A 26 -8.38 -10.31 -14.90
N TYR A 27 -7.41 -9.69 -14.25
CA TYR A 27 -6.01 -9.75 -14.62
C TYR A 27 -5.24 -10.50 -13.53
N GLU A 28 -4.17 -11.20 -13.94
CA GLU A 28 -3.22 -11.77 -12.98
C GLU A 28 -2.51 -10.67 -12.20
N ALA A 29 -2.27 -10.88 -10.90
CA ALA A 29 -1.71 -9.88 -10.01
C ALA A 29 -0.30 -9.40 -10.44
N ASP A 30 0.43 -10.23 -11.20
CA ASP A 30 1.76 -9.91 -11.71
C ASP A 30 1.77 -9.37 -13.15
N SER A 31 0.59 -9.26 -13.79
CA SER A 31 0.52 -8.68 -15.12
C SER A 31 0.70 -7.16 -15.06
N ASP A 32 1.27 -6.59 -16.12
CA ASP A 32 1.31 -5.13 -16.28
C ASP A 32 -0.11 -4.61 -16.46
N VAL A 33 -0.71 -4.13 -15.37
CA VAL A 33 -2.03 -3.52 -15.40
C VAL A 33 -1.94 -2.20 -16.12
N LYS A 34 -2.78 -2.01 -17.14
CA LYS A 34 -2.84 -0.77 -17.88
C LYS A 34 -3.27 0.38 -16.99
N ASP A 35 -2.49 1.44 -16.94
CA ASP A 35 -2.89 2.69 -16.29
C ASP A 35 -4.13 3.26 -16.98
N LEU A 36 -5.26 3.27 -16.27
CA LEU A 36 -6.52 3.82 -16.75
C LEU A 36 -6.61 5.33 -16.56
N SER A 37 -5.84 5.84 -15.61
CA SER A 37 -5.80 7.27 -15.25
C SER A 37 -4.38 7.67 -14.90
N GLY A 38 -4.14 8.97 -14.80
CA GLY A 38 -2.85 9.49 -14.31
C GLY A 38 -2.75 9.53 -12.77
N TYR A 39 -3.74 9.00 -12.06
CA TYR A 39 -3.75 8.95 -10.60
C TYR A 39 -2.91 7.80 -10.07
N TRP A 40 -2.59 7.88 -8.78
CA TRP A 40 -1.92 6.80 -8.05
C TRP A 40 -2.68 5.49 -8.15
N ASN A 41 -1.99 4.37 -8.38
CA ASN A 41 -2.59 3.06 -8.55
C ASN A 41 -1.69 1.93 -8.00
N GLU A 42 -2.13 0.70 -8.18
CA GLU A 42 -1.44 -0.50 -7.69
C GLU A 42 -0.04 -0.70 -8.30
N ASN A 43 0.15 -0.39 -9.59
CA ASN A 43 1.46 -0.47 -10.23
C ASN A 43 2.48 0.48 -9.58
N ASP A 44 2.02 1.67 -9.17
CA ASP A 44 2.88 2.63 -8.49
C ASP A 44 3.32 2.08 -7.12
N ILE A 45 2.38 1.48 -6.38
CA ILE A 45 2.69 0.83 -5.10
C ILE A 45 3.73 -0.28 -5.30
N LYS A 46 3.53 -1.13 -6.32
CA LYS A 46 4.46 -2.23 -6.64
C LYS A 46 5.86 -1.70 -6.91
N GLN A 47 6.00 -0.77 -7.86
CA GLN A 47 7.29 -0.23 -8.26
C GLN A 47 8.03 0.44 -7.09
N VAL A 48 7.31 1.26 -6.31
CA VAL A 48 7.87 1.95 -5.16
C VAL A 48 8.35 0.97 -4.10
N CYS A 49 7.50 0.02 -3.72
CA CYS A 49 7.83 -0.91 -2.66
C CYS A 49 8.97 -1.83 -3.05
N ASP A 50 8.95 -2.39 -4.27
CA ASP A 50 9.97 -3.32 -4.74
C ASP A 50 11.36 -2.68 -4.75
N GLU A 51 11.48 -1.41 -5.17
CA GLU A 51 12.75 -0.70 -5.20
C GLU A 51 13.22 -0.29 -3.80
N LEU A 52 12.35 0.38 -3.02
CA LEU A 52 12.72 0.86 -1.68
C LEU A 52 13.03 -0.27 -0.70
N ILE A 53 12.32 -1.41 -0.80
CA ILE A 53 12.59 -2.55 0.06
C ILE A 53 13.91 -3.20 -0.30
N THR A 54 14.19 -3.38 -1.60
CA THR A 54 15.46 -3.95 -2.07
C THR A 54 16.64 -3.11 -1.59
N ASP A 55 16.53 -1.79 -1.67
CA ASP A 55 17.55 -0.87 -1.17
C ASP A 55 17.69 -0.93 0.36
N CYS A 56 16.58 -0.96 1.09
CA CYS A 56 16.55 -1.05 2.55
C CYS A 56 17.26 -2.30 3.06
N ILE A 57 16.87 -3.49 2.59
CA ILE A 57 17.41 -4.77 3.07
C ILE A 57 18.87 -4.99 2.68
N SER A 58 19.31 -4.37 1.58
CA SER A 58 20.72 -4.43 1.13
C SER A 58 21.61 -3.36 1.76
N SER A 59 21.03 -2.46 2.56
CA SER A 59 21.80 -1.39 3.19
C SER A 59 22.86 -1.96 4.14
N PRO A 60 24.09 -1.37 4.21
CA PRO A 60 25.18 -1.92 5.02
C PRO A 60 24.86 -2.03 6.50
N ARG A 61 23.98 -1.19 7.02
CA ARG A 61 23.59 -1.22 8.45
C ARG A 61 22.62 -2.35 8.77
N VAL A 62 21.73 -2.69 7.87
CA VAL A 62 20.83 -3.84 7.99
C VAL A 62 21.64 -5.13 7.80
N ALA A 63 22.39 -5.22 6.71
CA ALA A 63 23.21 -6.40 6.40
C ALA A 63 24.27 -6.70 7.49
N GLY A 64 24.80 -5.67 8.14
CA GLY A 64 25.79 -5.81 9.22
C GLY A 64 25.22 -6.07 10.61
N PHE A 65 23.90 -6.00 10.79
CA PHE A 65 23.28 -6.10 12.12
C PHE A 65 23.49 -7.49 12.73
N ASN A 66 23.22 -8.54 11.99
CA ASN A 66 23.38 -9.93 12.46
C ASN A 66 24.83 -10.21 12.86
N ALA A 67 25.81 -9.81 12.05
CA ALA A 67 27.22 -10.00 12.37
C ALA A 67 27.63 -9.30 13.69
N LYS A 68 27.00 -8.18 14.01
CA LYS A 68 27.28 -7.43 15.25
C LYS A 68 26.55 -7.98 16.46
N ASN A 69 25.31 -8.43 16.30
CA ASN A 69 24.42 -8.75 17.41
C ASN A 69 24.13 -10.25 17.56
N GLY A 70 24.59 -11.10 16.62
CA GLY A 70 24.38 -12.56 16.64
C GLY A 70 22.92 -13.00 16.44
N ARG A 71 22.07 -12.12 15.94
CA ARG A 71 20.66 -12.37 15.61
C ARG A 71 20.19 -11.46 14.50
N ASP A 72 19.09 -11.79 13.88
CA ASP A 72 18.45 -10.92 12.90
C ASP A 72 17.80 -9.70 13.56
N PRO A 73 17.74 -8.55 12.88
CA PRO A 73 17.05 -7.38 13.39
C PRO A 73 15.54 -7.61 13.38
N VAL A 74 14.86 -7.04 14.36
CA VAL A 74 13.41 -7.08 14.49
C VAL A 74 12.83 -5.71 14.14
N ALA A 75 11.90 -5.66 13.20
CA ALA A 75 11.27 -4.43 12.76
C ALA A 75 9.78 -4.36 13.13
N ILE A 76 9.26 -3.16 13.18
CA ILE A 76 7.82 -2.87 13.26
C ILE A 76 7.45 -1.85 12.18
N ILE A 77 6.24 -1.95 11.67
CA ILE A 77 5.71 -0.91 10.78
C ILE A 77 5.18 0.26 11.61
N GLY A 78 5.69 1.43 11.34
CA GLY A 78 5.22 2.69 11.89
C GLY A 78 4.25 3.36 10.93
N LYS A 79 4.12 4.68 11.07
CA LYS A 79 3.18 5.45 10.26
C LYS A 79 3.73 5.72 8.87
N ILE A 80 2.95 5.36 7.84
CA ILE A 80 3.12 5.87 6.47
C ILE A 80 2.06 6.95 6.25
N SER A 81 2.50 8.18 6.03
CA SER A 81 1.63 9.36 5.93
C SER A 81 1.35 9.71 4.48
N ASN A 82 0.09 9.91 4.14
CA ASN A 82 -0.29 10.53 2.88
C ASN A 82 -0.29 12.07 3.04
N LYS A 83 0.59 12.74 2.33
CA LYS A 83 0.67 14.20 2.20
C LYS A 83 0.48 14.64 0.74
N SER A 84 -0.03 13.75 -0.10
CA SER A 84 -0.43 14.06 -1.46
C SER A 84 -1.76 14.82 -1.49
N SER A 85 -2.12 15.34 -2.65
CA SER A 85 -3.45 15.93 -2.90
C SER A 85 -4.53 14.90 -3.21
N GLU A 86 -4.19 13.61 -3.21
CA GLU A 86 -5.09 12.51 -3.58
C GLU A 86 -5.40 11.61 -2.37
N HIS A 87 -6.49 10.87 -2.46
CA HIS A 87 -6.77 9.83 -1.47
C HIS A 87 -5.94 8.59 -1.80
N ILE A 88 -4.82 8.41 -1.08
CA ILE A 88 -3.93 7.25 -1.21
C ILE A 88 -4.07 6.40 0.04
N ASP A 89 -4.41 5.12 -0.14
CA ASP A 89 -4.43 4.14 0.96
C ASP A 89 -3.00 3.72 1.31
N THR A 90 -2.45 4.38 2.30
CA THR A 90 -1.09 4.08 2.80
C THR A 90 -1.00 2.76 3.57
N ALA A 91 -2.14 2.16 3.97
CA ALA A 91 -2.13 0.83 4.58
C ALA A 91 -1.69 -0.24 3.58
N MET A 92 -2.07 -0.11 2.30
CA MET A 92 -1.58 -1.00 1.24
C MET A 92 -0.05 -0.93 1.10
N VAL A 93 0.49 0.29 1.10
CA VAL A 93 1.95 0.52 1.06
C VAL A 93 2.63 -0.14 2.27
N ALA A 94 2.12 0.12 3.47
CA ALA A 94 2.64 -0.44 4.72
C ALA A 94 2.65 -1.99 4.72
N LYS A 95 1.53 -2.60 4.30
CA LYS A 95 1.42 -4.07 4.24
C LYS A 95 2.35 -4.68 3.19
N ARG A 96 2.55 -4.02 2.04
CA ARG A 96 3.48 -4.50 1.04
C ARG A 96 4.92 -4.41 1.53
N PHE A 97 5.32 -3.33 2.19
CA PHE A 97 6.61 -3.21 2.87
C PHE A 97 6.81 -4.34 3.88
N GLN A 98 5.86 -4.53 4.79
CA GLN A 98 5.92 -5.58 5.79
C GLN A 98 6.11 -6.98 5.16
N THR A 99 5.26 -7.32 4.18
CA THR A 99 5.30 -8.62 3.51
C THR A 99 6.62 -8.88 2.83
N ALA A 100 7.14 -7.89 2.09
CA ALA A 100 8.39 -8.07 1.34
C ALA A 100 9.61 -8.17 2.27
N ILE A 101 9.66 -7.42 3.35
CA ILE A 101 10.74 -7.53 4.35
C ILE A 101 10.70 -8.89 5.05
N ILE A 102 9.53 -9.37 5.47
CA ILE A 102 9.38 -10.70 6.09
C ILE A 102 9.85 -11.79 5.10
N ASN A 103 9.38 -11.73 3.86
CA ASN A 103 9.70 -12.73 2.84
C ASN A 103 11.19 -12.70 2.41
N SER A 104 11.89 -11.60 2.62
CA SER A 104 13.33 -11.51 2.36
C SER A 104 14.17 -12.35 3.34
N GLY A 105 13.64 -12.63 4.53
CA GLY A 105 14.35 -13.32 5.61
C GLY A 105 15.48 -12.52 6.24
N VAL A 106 15.63 -11.22 5.90
CA VAL A 106 16.71 -10.35 6.43
C VAL A 106 16.35 -9.72 7.76
N MET A 107 15.06 -9.49 7.98
CA MET A 107 14.54 -8.95 9.24
C MET A 107 13.28 -9.71 9.66
N GLU A 108 13.15 -9.90 10.96
CA GLU A 108 11.90 -10.35 11.57
C GLU A 108 10.92 -9.19 11.77
N PHE A 109 9.64 -9.48 11.86
CA PHE A 109 8.62 -8.46 12.14
C PHE A 109 7.79 -8.84 13.36
N VAL A 110 7.56 -7.88 14.23
CA VAL A 110 6.58 -8.03 15.31
C VAL A 110 5.24 -7.44 14.91
N ALA A 111 4.18 -7.99 15.48
CA ALA A 111 2.82 -7.54 15.29
C ALA A 111 2.67 -6.05 15.65
N ASP A 112 1.80 -5.33 14.97
CA ASP A 112 1.47 -3.95 15.29
C ASP A 112 0.70 -3.84 16.63
N SER A 113 0.41 -2.62 17.08
CA SER A 113 -0.21 -2.38 18.39
C SER A 113 -1.59 -3.02 18.53
N GLU A 114 -2.39 -3.02 17.47
CA GLU A 114 -3.73 -3.60 17.45
C GLU A 114 -3.65 -5.14 17.50
N GLN A 115 -2.81 -5.73 16.67
CA GLN A 115 -2.55 -7.15 16.66
C GLN A 115 -1.98 -7.66 17.99
N ARG A 116 -1.07 -6.90 18.62
CA ARG A 116 -0.53 -7.26 19.95
C ARG A 116 -1.60 -7.23 21.03
N GLN A 117 -2.54 -6.28 20.95
CA GLN A 117 -3.64 -6.23 21.91
C GLN A 117 -4.50 -7.50 21.82
N ALA A 118 -4.92 -7.91 20.63
CA ALA A 118 -5.66 -9.13 20.40
C ALA A 118 -4.90 -10.39 20.89
N LEU A 119 -3.59 -10.44 20.66
CA LEU A 119 -2.74 -11.55 21.14
C LEU A 119 -2.61 -11.58 22.68
N ARG A 120 -2.63 -10.41 23.34
CA ARG A 120 -2.63 -10.35 24.82
C ARG A 120 -3.94 -10.84 25.41
N GLU A 121 -5.05 -10.47 24.78
CA GLU A 121 -6.39 -10.96 25.15
C GLU A 121 -6.48 -12.48 25.00
N GLU A 122 -5.99 -13.04 23.90
CA GLU A 122 -5.91 -14.49 23.69
C GLU A 122 -5.03 -15.19 24.73
N LYS A 123 -3.85 -14.63 25.04
CA LYS A 123 -2.98 -15.21 26.09
C LYS A 123 -3.64 -15.19 27.48
N ALA A 124 -4.41 -14.14 27.77
CA ALA A 124 -5.15 -14.06 29.02
C ALA A 124 -6.26 -15.12 29.08
N ASP A 125 -7.01 -15.32 27.98
CA ASP A 125 -8.00 -16.39 27.88
C ASP A 125 -7.39 -17.79 28.06
N GLN A 126 -6.24 -18.07 27.42
CA GLN A 126 -5.52 -19.32 27.58
C GLN A 126 -5.10 -19.57 29.03
N ALA A 127 -4.66 -18.53 29.73
CA ALA A 127 -4.25 -18.63 31.13
C ALA A 127 -5.45 -18.85 32.04
N GLU A 128 -6.58 -18.18 31.80
CA GLU A 128 -7.82 -18.34 32.60
C GLU A 128 -8.44 -19.74 32.43
N ASN A 129 -8.44 -20.27 31.22
CA ASN A 129 -8.99 -21.56 30.89
C ASN A 129 -8.03 -22.74 31.15
N ALA A 130 -6.85 -22.48 31.74
CA ALA A 130 -5.87 -23.45 32.17
C ALA A 130 -5.46 -24.47 31.09
N TYR A 131 -5.22 -24.00 29.86
CA TYR A 131 -4.68 -24.85 28.80
C TYR A 131 -3.24 -25.30 29.13
N ASP A 132 -2.95 -26.57 29.01
CA ASP A 132 -1.61 -27.14 29.26
C ASP A 132 -0.51 -26.51 28.39
N THR A 133 -0.90 -25.95 27.24
CA THR A 133 0.00 -25.31 26.28
C THR A 133 -0.11 -23.80 26.27
N ALA A 134 -0.72 -23.19 27.29
CA ALA A 134 -0.91 -21.76 27.40
C ALA A 134 0.41 -20.97 27.22
N LYS A 135 0.36 -19.86 26.46
CA LYS A 135 1.54 -19.05 26.21
C LYS A 135 1.73 -18.01 27.30
N SER A 136 2.98 -17.82 27.72
CA SER A 136 3.31 -16.89 28.78
C SER A 136 3.05 -15.44 28.37
N ILE A 137 2.45 -14.68 29.28
CA ILE A 137 2.34 -13.22 29.17
C ILE A 137 3.73 -12.61 29.43
N GLY A 138 4.10 -11.57 28.70
CA GLY A 138 5.36 -10.85 28.90
C GLY A 138 6.55 -11.33 28.06
N ASN A 139 6.43 -12.43 27.32
CA ASN A 139 7.46 -12.90 26.38
C ASN A 139 7.30 -12.28 24.99
N GLU A 140 7.12 -10.97 24.92
CA GLU A 140 7.01 -10.26 23.66
C GLU A 140 8.39 -9.77 23.21
N THR A 141 8.72 -10.00 21.93
CA THR A 141 9.95 -9.49 21.33
C THR A 141 9.79 -8.00 21.07
N ALA A 142 10.75 -7.21 21.53
CA ALA A 142 10.81 -5.79 21.19
C ALA A 142 11.41 -5.59 19.80
N ALA A 143 10.90 -4.59 19.07
CA ALA A 143 11.47 -4.20 17.79
C ALA A 143 12.75 -3.36 17.99
N ASP A 144 13.77 -3.63 17.17
CA ASP A 144 14.98 -2.81 17.07
C ASP A 144 14.73 -1.58 16.19
N PHE A 145 13.97 -1.77 15.13
CA PHE A 145 13.76 -0.78 14.08
C PHE A 145 12.29 -0.50 13.81
N MET A 146 12.02 0.74 13.40
CA MET A 146 10.69 1.16 12.92
C MET A 146 10.78 1.65 11.48
N VAL A 147 9.95 1.08 10.60
CA VAL A 147 9.76 1.57 9.23
C VAL A 147 8.74 2.69 9.24
N GLN A 148 9.09 3.86 8.72
CA GLN A 148 8.17 4.99 8.53
C GLN A 148 8.30 5.53 7.10
N GLY A 149 7.28 6.26 6.64
CA GLY A 149 7.31 6.84 5.30
C GLY A 149 6.30 7.96 5.07
N THR A 150 6.45 8.59 3.92
CA THR A 150 5.55 9.66 3.46
C THR A 150 5.35 9.56 1.96
N VAL A 151 4.10 9.69 1.53
CA VAL A 151 3.75 9.85 0.11
C VAL A 151 3.41 11.31 -0.14
N LEU A 152 4.11 11.92 -1.10
CA LEU A 152 3.91 13.28 -1.57
C LEU A 152 3.48 13.26 -3.03
N SER A 153 2.80 14.32 -3.50
CA SER A 153 2.53 14.51 -4.91
C SER A 153 2.73 15.96 -5.33
N HIS A 154 3.12 16.13 -6.58
CA HIS A 154 3.16 17.40 -7.26
C HIS A 154 2.49 17.27 -8.62
N VAL A 155 1.66 18.25 -8.99
CA VAL A 155 0.93 18.26 -10.26
C VAL A 155 1.25 19.56 -10.98
N ASP A 156 1.70 19.43 -12.22
CA ASP A 156 1.93 20.53 -13.14
C ASP A 156 0.98 20.35 -14.33
N GLU A 157 0.07 21.31 -14.54
CA GLU A 157 -0.98 21.22 -15.55
C GLU A 157 -0.99 22.46 -16.45
N GLU A 158 -1.01 22.22 -17.77
CA GLU A 158 -1.22 23.24 -18.76
C GLU A 158 -2.24 22.78 -19.81
N GLY A 159 -3.36 23.50 -19.90
CA GLY A 159 -4.42 23.21 -20.86
C GLY A 159 -5.03 21.81 -20.68
N ARG A 160 -4.65 20.87 -21.52
CA ARG A 160 -5.11 19.46 -21.47
C ARG A 160 -4.01 18.47 -21.10
N GLU A 161 -2.84 18.95 -20.80
CA GLU A 161 -1.69 18.16 -20.46
C GLU A 161 -1.37 18.34 -18.97
N ALA A 162 -0.93 17.28 -18.33
CA ALA A 162 -0.49 17.29 -16.95
C ALA A 162 0.67 16.33 -16.74
N VAL A 163 1.61 16.73 -15.89
CA VAL A 163 2.61 15.83 -15.31
C VAL A 163 2.29 15.68 -13.84
N ARG A 164 2.03 14.43 -13.43
CA ARG A 164 1.81 14.05 -12.02
C ARG A 164 3.06 13.34 -11.51
N SER A 165 3.67 13.90 -10.49
CA SER A 165 4.83 13.32 -9.82
C SER A 165 4.41 12.84 -8.44
N TYR A 166 4.74 11.59 -8.12
CA TYR A 166 4.55 10.99 -6.80
C TYR A 166 5.91 10.64 -6.24
N GLN A 167 6.22 11.16 -5.08
CA GLN A 167 7.44 10.84 -4.35
C GLN A 167 7.07 10.07 -3.09
N VAL A 168 7.72 8.95 -2.88
CA VAL A 168 7.59 8.16 -1.66
C VAL A 168 8.95 8.11 -0.97
N ASP A 169 8.98 8.63 0.23
CA ASP A 169 10.12 8.54 1.13
C ASP A 169 9.86 7.43 2.16
N ALA A 170 10.86 6.61 2.42
CA ALA A 170 10.83 5.61 3.47
C ALA A 170 12.09 5.68 4.32
N GLN A 171 11.95 5.41 5.61
CA GLN A 171 13.04 5.46 6.58
C GLN A 171 13.00 4.23 7.48
N LEU A 172 14.17 3.75 7.87
CA LEU A 172 14.35 2.77 8.92
C LEU A 172 15.02 3.46 10.11
N ILE A 173 14.33 3.49 11.24
CA ILE A 173 14.71 4.24 12.44
C ILE A 173 15.05 3.24 13.55
N ASP A 174 16.21 3.39 14.14
CA ASP A 174 16.63 2.68 15.35
C ASP A 174 15.83 3.23 16.53
N ILE A 175 15.04 2.36 17.16
CA ILE A 175 14.08 2.74 18.22
C ILE A 175 14.79 3.15 19.50
N GLU A 176 15.94 2.54 19.81
CA GLU A 176 16.70 2.85 21.02
C GLU A 176 17.37 4.23 20.94
N THR A 177 17.96 4.51 19.77
CA THR A 177 18.81 5.71 19.60
C THR A 177 18.14 6.84 18.84
N ASN A 178 16.95 6.63 18.26
CA ASN A 178 16.23 7.53 17.36
C ASN A 178 17.02 7.92 16.10
N LYS A 179 18.02 7.12 15.72
CA LYS A 179 18.83 7.38 14.52
C LYS A 179 18.16 6.80 13.30
N ILE A 180 18.08 7.58 12.23
CA ILE A 180 17.73 7.08 10.91
C ILE A 180 18.94 6.28 10.40
N ILE A 181 18.77 4.98 10.25
CA ILE A 181 19.83 4.08 9.81
C ILE A 181 19.81 3.80 8.32
N TRP A 182 18.66 4.01 7.70
CA TRP A 182 18.46 3.98 6.26
C TRP A 182 17.34 4.95 5.87
N GLN A 183 17.49 5.55 4.71
CA GLN A 183 16.45 6.35 4.06
C GLN A 183 16.54 6.15 2.56
N GLY A 184 15.40 5.89 1.94
CA GLY A 184 15.24 5.77 0.49
C GLY A 184 14.13 6.67 -0.02
N GLU A 185 14.24 7.04 -1.29
CA GLU A 185 13.26 7.84 -2.03
C GLU A 185 12.99 7.22 -3.39
N LYS A 186 11.72 7.14 -3.77
CA LYS A 186 11.31 6.76 -5.13
C LYS A 186 10.33 7.77 -5.69
N THR A 187 10.62 8.27 -6.88
CA THR A 187 9.72 9.16 -7.62
C THR A 187 9.16 8.46 -8.86
N ILE A 188 7.84 8.54 -9.02
CA ILE A 188 7.11 8.13 -10.22
C ILE A 188 6.55 9.38 -10.90
N ARG A 189 6.70 9.48 -12.22
CA ARG A 189 6.12 10.57 -13.02
C ARG A 189 5.20 10.02 -14.08
N LYS A 190 3.99 10.57 -14.16
CA LYS A 190 2.97 10.23 -15.15
C LYS A 190 2.63 11.42 -16.01
N TYR A 191 2.75 11.27 -17.32
CA TYR A 191 2.26 12.26 -18.28
C TYR A 191 0.83 11.91 -18.67
N VAL A 192 -0.07 12.86 -18.52
CA VAL A 192 -1.51 12.71 -18.77
C VAL A 192 -1.93 13.70 -19.85
N LYS A 193 -2.57 13.19 -20.89
CA LYS A 193 -3.17 14.01 -21.96
C LYS A 193 -4.66 13.73 -22.04
N LYS A 194 -5.48 14.73 -21.68
CA LYS A 194 -6.95 14.64 -21.75
C LYS A 194 -7.40 14.62 -23.22
N ALA A 195 -8.24 13.66 -23.58
CA ALA A 195 -8.79 13.57 -24.94
C ALA A 195 -9.58 14.84 -25.31
N SER A 196 -9.55 15.22 -26.60
CA SER A 196 -10.42 16.26 -27.14
C SER A 196 -11.87 15.79 -27.09
N LYS A 197 -12.77 16.58 -26.52
CA LYS A 197 -14.19 16.36 -26.77
C LYS A 197 -14.42 16.59 -28.26
N LYS A 198 -14.73 15.55 -29.04
CA LYS A 198 -15.33 15.74 -30.36
C LYS A 198 -16.75 16.26 -30.09
N LEU A 199 -17.02 17.49 -30.54
CA LEU A 199 -18.36 18.03 -30.68
C LEU A 199 -19.09 17.29 -31.80
#